data_bda69165af9f029f2bbac022cbffa2e1
#
_entry.id   bda69165af9f029f2bbac022cbffa2e1
#
_cell.length_a   1.000
_cell.length_b   1.000
_cell.length_c   1.000
_cell.angle_alpha   90.00
_cell.angle_beta   90.00
_cell.angle_gamma   90.00
#
_symmetry.space_group_name_H-M   'P 1'
#
loop_
_entity.id
_entity.type
_entity.pdbx_description
1 polymer ?
#
loop_
_entity_poly.entity_id
_entity_poly.type
_entity_poly.pdbx_seq_one_letter_code
_entity_poly.pdbx_strand_id
1 'polypeptide(L)'
;MKSLFIDPNSTLHTLNASPFEHRVLFDRLVRFATPGDGLLLIENGVYAIQNKYCLTTIRATGLTLYCLQNDIHARGLHNSPALTDSLAGALAENRIWLIDDATFVDIS
;
A
#
# COMPACT_ATOMS: atom_id res chain seq x y z
N MET A 1 -15.97 -6.03 13.79
CA MET A 1 -15.23 -5.75 12.56
C MET A 1 -13.80 -5.34 12.88
N LYS A 2 -12.87 -5.95 12.19
CA LYS A 2 -11.46 -5.68 12.44
C LYS A 2 -11.00 -4.54 11.53
N SER A 3 -10.50 -3.47 12.12
CA SER A 3 -10.00 -2.32 11.35
C SER A 3 -8.51 -2.45 11.11
N LEU A 4 -8.08 -2.15 9.89
CA LEU A 4 -6.67 -2.04 9.53
C LEU A 4 -6.10 -0.66 9.88
N PHE A 5 -6.96 0.29 10.21
CA PHE A 5 -6.52 1.64 10.55
C PHE A 5 -6.17 1.76 12.03
N ILE A 6 -5.05 2.39 12.30
CA ILE A 6 -4.63 2.73 13.65
C ILE A 6 -5.44 3.93 14.16
N ASP A 7 -5.69 4.88 13.26
CA ASP A 7 -6.50 6.06 13.52
C ASP A 7 -7.81 5.95 12.75
N PRO A 8 -8.98 5.86 13.43
CA PRO A 8 -10.26 5.75 12.75
C PRO A 8 -10.64 6.99 11.92
N ASN A 9 -9.95 8.11 12.13
CA ASN A 9 -10.17 9.33 11.36
C ASN A 9 -9.29 9.42 10.12
N SER A 10 -8.37 8.46 9.91
CA SER A 10 -7.53 8.45 8.74
C SER A 10 -8.29 7.97 7.51
N THR A 11 -7.76 8.31 6.33
CA THR A 11 -8.35 7.95 5.04
C THR A 11 -7.57 6.80 4.42
N LEU A 12 -8.28 5.85 3.82
CA LEU A 12 -7.67 4.80 3.01
C LEU A 12 -7.70 5.24 1.54
N HIS A 13 -6.53 5.43 0.96
CA HIS A 13 -6.38 5.68 -0.47
C HIS A 13 -6.11 4.36 -1.17
N THR A 14 -6.57 4.23 -2.42
CA THR A 14 -6.27 3.06 -3.24
C THR A 14 -5.55 3.48 -4.51
N LEU A 15 -4.58 2.68 -4.94
CA LEU A 15 -3.88 2.87 -6.20
C LEU A 15 -4.01 1.59 -7.02
N ASN A 16 -4.71 1.67 -8.16
CA ASN A 16 -4.95 0.53 -9.03
C ASN A 16 -4.18 0.60 -10.36
N ALA A 17 -3.39 1.64 -10.56
CA ALA A 17 -2.61 1.84 -11.78
C ALA A 17 -1.12 1.83 -11.46
N SER A 18 -0.32 1.30 -12.38
CA SER A 18 1.13 1.27 -12.22
C SER A 18 1.71 2.68 -12.23
N PRO A 19 2.53 3.05 -11.23
CA PRO A 19 3.20 4.35 -11.24
C PRO A 19 4.22 4.49 -12.36
N PHE A 20 4.67 3.38 -12.96
CA PHE A 20 5.54 3.43 -14.13
C PHE A 20 4.82 3.99 -15.36
N GLU A 21 3.52 3.72 -15.48
CA GLU A 21 2.70 4.16 -16.60
C GLU A 21 1.86 5.39 -16.29
N HIS A 22 1.49 5.56 -15.01
CA HIS A 22 0.56 6.59 -14.56
C HIS A 22 1.13 7.40 -13.39
N ARG A 23 2.30 7.97 -13.60
CA ARG A 23 3.02 8.71 -12.56
C ARG A 23 2.22 9.91 -12.04
N VAL A 24 1.45 10.56 -12.90
CA VAL A 24 0.63 11.73 -12.52
C VAL A 24 -0.40 11.35 -11.47
N LEU A 25 -1.02 10.18 -11.61
CA LEU A 25 -1.99 9.69 -10.61
C LEU A 25 -1.33 9.44 -9.26
N PHE A 26 -0.15 8.84 -9.28
CA PHE A 26 0.61 8.59 -8.06
C PHE A 26 1.01 9.90 -7.38
N ASP A 27 1.56 10.85 -8.13
CA ASP A 27 1.99 12.14 -7.59
C ASP A 27 0.82 12.92 -6.99
N ARG A 28 -0.35 12.86 -7.63
CA ARG A 28 -1.56 13.50 -7.13
C ARG A 28 -2.02 12.86 -5.81
N LEU A 29 -2.03 11.53 -5.75
CA LEU A 29 -2.41 10.81 -4.54
C LEU A 29 -1.54 11.21 -3.36
N VAL A 30 -0.23 11.22 -3.56
CA VAL A 30 0.73 11.56 -2.50
C VAL A 30 0.53 13.01 -2.03
N ARG A 31 0.19 13.91 -2.96
CA ARG A 31 -0.04 15.32 -2.63
C ARG A 31 -1.24 15.52 -1.71
N PHE A 32 -2.30 14.71 -1.89
CA PHE A 32 -3.53 14.83 -1.10
C PHE A 32 -3.54 13.96 0.15
N ALA A 33 -2.60 13.04 0.29
CA ALA A 33 -2.54 12.16 1.45
C ALA A 33 -2.01 12.91 2.67
N THR A 34 -2.50 12.50 3.83
CA THR A 34 -2.11 13.06 5.12
C THR A 34 -1.33 12.00 5.91
N PRO A 35 -0.30 12.40 6.70
CA PRO A 35 0.38 11.42 7.56
C PRO A 35 -0.62 10.64 8.43
N GLY A 36 -0.43 9.33 8.50
CA GLY A 36 -1.34 8.43 9.19
C GLY A 36 -2.39 7.81 8.31
N ASP A 37 -2.59 8.32 7.10
CA ASP A 37 -3.47 7.69 6.13
C ASP A 37 -2.92 6.35 5.66
N GLY A 38 -3.79 5.49 5.13
CA GLY A 38 -3.39 4.22 4.51
C GLY A 38 -3.37 4.32 3.00
N LEU A 39 -2.49 3.55 2.36
CA LEU A 39 -2.46 3.39 0.92
C LEU A 39 -2.51 1.90 0.59
N LEU A 40 -3.55 1.49 -0.11
CA LEU A 40 -3.73 0.10 -0.55
C LEU A 40 -3.38 0.00 -2.04
N LEU A 41 -2.39 -0.82 -2.34
CA LEU A 41 -1.97 -1.12 -3.72
C LEU A 41 -2.75 -2.33 -4.20
N ILE A 42 -3.52 -2.16 -5.27
CA ILE A 42 -4.32 -3.22 -5.89
C ILE A 42 -4.08 -3.25 -7.38
N GLU A 43 -4.40 -4.38 -8.02
CA GLU A 43 -4.23 -4.53 -9.45
C GLU A 43 -2.82 -4.11 -9.89
N ASN A 44 -2.68 -3.31 -10.91
CA ASN A 44 -1.37 -2.86 -11.39
C ASN A 44 -0.69 -1.86 -10.45
N GLY A 45 -1.42 -1.32 -9.47
CA GLY A 45 -0.81 -0.47 -8.44
C GLY A 45 0.25 -1.19 -7.61
N VAL A 46 0.18 -2.52 -7.52
CA VAL A 46 1.17 -3.30 -6.76
C VAL A 46 2.58 -3.19 -7.36
N TYR A 47 2.73 -2.78 -8.61
CA TYR A 47 4.05 -2.55 -9.20
C TYR A 47 4.81 -1.41 -8.52
N ALA A 48 4.15 -0.59 -7.71
CA ALA A 48 4.81 0.45 -6.93
C ALA A 48 5.89 -0.12 -6.00
N ILE A 49 5.77 -1.37 -5.57
CA ILE A 49 6.76 -2.00 -4.69
C ILE A 49 8.12 -2.17 -5.36
N GLN A 50 8.18 -2.13 -6.68
CA GLN A 50 9.41 -2.22 -7.45
C GLN A 50 10.01 -0.86 -7.76
N ASN A 51 9.33 0.22 -7.39
CA ASN A 51 9.76 1.58 -7.71
C ASN A 51 10.31 2.27 -6.47
N LYS A 52 11.63 2.43 -6.43
CA LYS A 52 12.30 3.03 -5.28
C LYS A 52 11.84 4.46 -5.02
N TYR A 53 11.61 5.24 -6.07
CA TYR A 53 11.08 6.60 -5.93
C TYR A 53 9.72 6.59 -5.23
N CYS A 54 8.82 5.72 -5.66
CA CYS A 54 7.49 5.61 -5.07
C CYS A 54 7.57 5.22 -3.59
N LEU A 55 8.36 4.20 -3.26
CA LEU A 55 8.49 3.76 -1.88
C LEU A 55 9.08 4.85 -0.98
N THR A 56 10.11 5.55 -1.45
CA THR A 56 10.72 6.64 -0.71
C THR A 56 9.71 7.77 -0.48
N THR A 57 8.97 8.14 -1.51
CA THR A 57 7.97 9.21 -1.44
C THR A 57 6.84 8.86 -0.49
N ILE A 58 6.33 7.62 -0.56
CA ILE A 58 5.25 7.15 0.30
C ILE A 58 5.70 7.16 1.76
N ARG A 59 6.91 6.67 2.04
CA ARG A 59 7.45 6.66 3.41
C ARG A 59 7.61 8.07 3.95
N ALA A 60 8.07 9.00 3.12
CA ALA A 60 8.24 10.41 3.53
C ALA A 60 6.90 11.07 3.85
N THR A 61 5.81 10.61 3.22
CA THR A 61 4.47 11.14 3.47
C THR A 61 3.85 10.59 4.77
N GLY A 62 4.41 9.52 5.32
CA GLY A 62 3.89 8.92 6.56
C GLY A 62 2.70 8.01 6.36
N LEU A 63 2.53 7.45 5.17
CA LEU A 63 1.44 6.54 4.86
C LEU A 63 1.76 5.12 5.34
N THR A 64 0.73 4.41 5.81
CA THR A 64 0.82 2.97 6.04
C THR A 64 0.47 2.24 4.76
N LEU A 65 1.35 1.33 4.34
CA LEU A 65 1.23 0.67 3.04
C LEU A 65 0.64 -0.72 3.16
N TYR A 66 -0.34 -1.00 2.32
CA TYR A 66 -0.96 -2.32 2.16
C TYR A 66 -0.91 -2.73 0.70
N CYS A 67 -0.86 -4.02 0.42
CA CYS A 67 -1.05 -4.55 -0.93
C CYS A 67 -1.87 -5.82 -0.88
N LEU A 68 -2.64 -6.05 -1.94
CA LEU A 68 -3.53 -7.21 -2.01
C LEU A 68 -2.76 -8.44 -2.46
N GLN A 69 -2.85 -9.51 -1.66
CA GLN A 69 -2.06 -10.73 -1.87
C GLN A 69 -2.29 -11.34 -3.26
N ASN A 70 -3.53 -11.42 -3.71
CA ASN A 70 -3.82 -12.02 -5.01
C ASN A 70 -3.21 -11.24 -6.16
N ASP A 71 -3.19 -9.91 -6.07
CA ASP A 71 -2.59 -9.08 -7.11
C ASP A 71 -1.07 -9.20 -7.13
N ILE A 72 -0.46 -9.34 -5.96
CA ILE A 72 0.98 -9.58 -5.82
C ILE A 72 1.35 -10.93 -6.46
N HIS A 73 0.63 -11.99 -6.13
CA HIS A 73 0.89 -13.33 -6.68
C HIS A 73 0.66 -13.39 -8.19
N ALA A 74 -0.41 -12.77 -8.69
CA ALA A 74 -0.72 -12.76 -10.10
C ALA A 74 0.39 -12.15 -10.95
N ARG A 75 1.20 -11.26 -10.35
CA ARG A 75 2.27 -10.53 -11.04
C ARG A 75 3.66 -11.01 -10.66
N GLY A 76 3.76 -12.12 -9.91
CA GLY A 76 5.04 -12.72 -9.53
C GLY A 76 5.88 -11.88 -8.57
N LEU A 77 5.26 -11.04 -7.78
CA LEU A 77 5.96 -10.09 -6.89
C LEU A 77 6.09 -10.57 -5.44
N HIS A 78 5.66 -11.79 -5.15
CA HIS A 78 5.56 -12.32 -3.78
C HIS A 78 6.90 -12.52 -3.07
N ASN A 79 8.01 -12.51 -3.79
CA ASN A 79 9.36 -12.67 -3.19
C ASN A 79 10.00 -11.33 -2.83
N SER A 80 9.30 -10.22 -2.98
CA SER A 80 9.87 -8.91 -2.67
C SER A 80 10.17 -8.78 -1.18
N PRO A 81 11.38 -8.33 -0.79
CA PRO A 81 11.71 -8.10 0.62
C PRO A 81 10.98 -6.89 1.23
N ALA A 82 10.32 -6.07 0.39
CA ALA A 82 9.52 -4.96 0.87
C ALA A 82 8.22 -5.40 1.54
N LEU A 83 7.79 -6.65 1.34
CA LEU A 83 6.53 -7.17 1.85
C LEU A 83 6.67 -7.75 3.25
N THR A 84 5.59 -7.66 4.02
CA THR A 84 5.46 -8.31 5.33
C THR A 84 4.03 -8.81 5.50
N ASP A 85 3.87 -9.88 6.25
CA ASP A 85 2.54 -10.45 6.54
C ASP A 85 1.96 -10.00 7.88
N SER A 86 2.60 -9.04 8.54
CA SER A 86 2.14 -8.57 9.85
C SER A 86 2.08 -7.04 9.91
N LEU A 87 1.09 -6.52 10.63
CA LEU A 87 0.97 -5.09 10.87
C LEU A 87 2.16 -4.56 11.68
N ALA A 88 2.63 -5.34 12.65
CA ALA A 88 3.77 -4.95 13.46
C ALA A 88 5.03 -4.74 12.61
N GLY A 89 5.29 -5.64 11.66
CA GLY A 89 6.41 -5.49 10.74
C GLY A 89 6.25 -4.28 9.83
N ALA A 90 5.03 -4.05 9.36
CA ALA A 90 4.76 -2.89 8.49
C ALA A 90 5.05 -1.57 9.21
N LEU A 91 4.64 -1.44 10.47
CA LEU A 91 4.83 -0.22 11.25
C LEU A 91 6.28 -0.04 11.69
N ALA A 92 6.91 -1.10 12.21
CA ALA A 92 8.26 -1.01 12.77
C ALA A 92 9.35 -0.84 11.70
N GLU A 93 9.14 -1.43 10.52
CA GLU A 93 10.16 -1.51 9.47
C GLU A 93 9.81 -0.73 8.22
N ASN A 94 8.70 0.01 8.21
CA ASN A 94 8.19 0.72 7.03
C ASN A 94 8.00 -0.21 5.84
N ARG A 95 7.57 -1.47 6.11
CA ARG A 95 7.33 -2.46 5.07
C ARG A 95 5.87 -2.45 4.65
N ILE A 96 5.59 -3.07 3.51
CA ILE A 96 4.25 -3.10 2.93
C ILE A 96 3.52 -4.33 3.47
N TRP A 97 2.36 -4.11 4.10
CA TRP A 97 1.57 -5.18 4.69
C TRP A 97 0.77 -5.91 3.60
N LEU A 98 1.11 -7.19 3.42
CA LEU A 98 0.42 -8.06 2.47
C LEU A 98 -0.87 -8.55 3.10
N ILE A 99 -2.02 -8.16 2.53
CA ILE A 99 -3.34 -8.55 3.03
C ILE A 99 -4.04 -9.49 2.05
N ASP A 100 -4.86 -10.39 2.58
CA ASP A 100 -5.65 -11.29 1.76
C ASP A 100 -7.00 -10.65 1.36
N ASP A 101 -7.73 -11.33 0.46
CA ASP A 101 -9.01 -10.82 -0.04
C ASP A 101 -10.06 -10.68 1.06
N ALA A 102 -10.07 -11.60 2.03
CA ALA A 102 -11.02 -11.54 3.13
C ALA A 102 -10.79 -10.29 3.98
N THR A 103 -9.53 -9.97 4.27
CA THR A 103 -9.18 -8.77 5.02
C THR A 103 -9.57 -7.51 4.24
N PHE A 104 -9.36 -7.52 2.93
CA PHE A 104 -9.78 -6.40 2.07
C PHE A 104 -11.29 -6.17 2.14
N VAL A 105 -12.07 -7.22 2.09
CA VAL A 105 -13.54 -7.11 2.21
C VAL A 105 -13.92 -6.48 3.54
N ASP A 106 -13.23 -6.83 4.63
CA ASP A 106 -13.54 -6.28 5.96
C ASP A 106 -13.29 -4.79 6.06
N ILE A 107 -12.30 -4.25 5.32
CA ILE A 107 -11.97 -2.84 5.38
C ILE A 107 -12.70 -2.01 4.34
N SER A 108 -13.22 -2.63 3.32
CA SER A 108 -13.95 -1.93 2.26
C SER A 108 -15.45 -1.80 2.58
#